data_15d5230200e6bbf8618bf7900755076a
#
_entry.id   15d5230200e6bbf8618bf7900755076a
#
_cell.length_a   1.000
_cell.length_b   1.000
_cell.length_c   1.000
_cell.angle_alpha   90.00
_cell.angle_beta   90.00
_cell.angle_gamma   90.00
#
_symmetry.space_group_name_H-M   'P 1'
#
loop_
_entity.id
_entity.type
_entity.pdbx_description
1 polymer ?
#
loop_
_entity_poly.entity_id
_entity_poly.type
_entity_poly.pdbx_seq_one_letter_code
_entity_poly.pdbx_strand_id
1 'polypeptide(L)'
;MSHTQVQLARGNSAEIASYTGPVAEIVVNTDDFTLHVQDGSTAGGHPVGTGGGYSYQQPASGTTLTAPAYLGAYVIDPAATLAALTVVAPPDANDGQVFELSTTQAITALSVSPAAGQSLIGGALLLAADGGVAWRFRAANNTWYRRF
;
A
#
# COMPACT_ATOMS: atom_id res chain seq x y z
N MET A 1 42.51 9.70 -2.57
CA MET A 1 41.50 9.59 -1.50
C MET A 1 41.21 8.11 -1.33
N SER A 2 41.31 7.58 -0.11
CA SER A 2 40.91 6.22 0.20
C SER A 2 39.40 6.21 0.41
N HIS A 3 38.65 5.53 -0.44
CA HIS A 3 37.21 5.36 -0.26
C HIS A 3 36.99 4.06 0.51
N THR A 4 36.40 4.15 1.70
CA THR A 4 35.90 2.97 2.40
C THR A 4 34.55 2.60 1.77
N GLN A 5 34.50 1.48 1.08
CA GLN A 5 33.25 0.95 0.53
C GLN A 5 32.54 0.15 1.61
N VAL A 6 31.32 0.54 1.95
CA VAL A 6 30.39 -0.25 2.76
C VAL A 6 29.45 -0.99 1.81
N GLN A 7 29.41 -2.30 1.90
CA GLN A 7 28.48 -3.13 1.15
C GLN A 7 27.35 -3.59 2.09
N LEU A 8 26.12 -3.28 1.74
CA LEU A 8 24.94 -3.74 2.47
C LEU A 8 24.58 -5.18 2.08
N ALA A 9 23.88 -5.89 2.96
CA ALA A 9 23.24 -7.14 2.62
C ALA A 9 22.28 -6.93 1.44
N ARG A 10 22.13 -7.92 0.57
CA ARG A 10 21.32 -7.82 -0.64
C ARG A 10 20.78 -9.19 -1.07
N GLY A 11 19.65 -9.18 -1.75
CA GLY A 11 19.02 -10.35 -2.33
C GLY A 11 17.97 -9.95 -3.36
N ASN A 12 17.46 -10.91 -4.12
CA ASN A 12 16.28 -10.72 -4.95
C ASN A 12 15.00 -10.72 -4.11
N SER A 13 13.86 -10.37 -4.70
CA SER A 13 12.58 -10.26 -3.98
C SER A 13 12.18 -11.55 -3.25
N ALA A 14 12.44 -12.72 -3.84
CA ALA A 14 12.10 -14.01 -3.22
C ALA A 14 13.02 -14.34 -2.02
N GLU A 15 14.31 -14.04 -2.13
CA GLU A 15 15.26 -14.21 -1.04
C GLU A 15 14.94 -13.28 0.13
N ILE A 16 14.65 -12.02 -0.15
CA ILE A 16 14.30 -11.03 0.88
C ILE A 16 12.99 -11.41 1.57
N ALA A 17 11.95 -11.80 0.82
CA ALA A 17 10.65 -12.17 1.40
C ALA A 17 10.73 -13.28 2.46
N SER A 18 11.75 -14.14 2.39
CA SER A 18 11.99 -15.23 3.35
C SER A 18 13.07 -14.92 4.40
N TYR A 19 13.80 -13.82 4.23
CA TYR A 19 14.93 -13.49 5.10
C TYR A 19 14.48 -12.75 6.36
N THR A 20 14.97 -13.21 7.52
CA THR A 20 14.81 -12.52 8.81
C THR A 20 16.21 -12.22 9.34
N GLY A 21 16.62 -10.98 9.19
CA GLY A 21 17.95 -10.50 9.61
C GLY A 21 17.94 -9.90 11.01
N PRO A 22 19.13 -9.63 11.58
CA PRO A 22 19.24 -8.98 12.88
C PRO A 22 18.62 -7.58 12.88
N VAL A 23 18.22 -7.12 14.07
CA VAL A 23 17.61 -5.78 14.26
C VAL A 23 18.51 -4.68 13.68
N ALA A 24 17.90 -3.76 12.94
CA ALA A 24 18.52 -2.62 12.26
C ALA A 24 19.46 -2.96 11.09
N GLU A 25 19.54 -4.22 10.65
CA GLU A 25 20.22 -4.53 9.41
C GLU A 25 19.46 -3.93 8.21
N ILE A 26 20.21 -3.35 7.26
CA ILE A 26 19.65 -2.84 6.02
C ILE A 26 19.96 -3.83 4.89
N VAL A 27 18.92 -4.25 4.18
CA VAL A 27 19.02 -5.16 3.04
C VAL A 27 18.53 -4.45 1.78
N VAL A 28 19.26 -4.60 0.69
CA VAL A 28 18.88 -4.05 -0.63
C VAL A 28 18.18 -5.14 -1.44
N ASN A 29 16.97 -4.89 -1.87
CA ASN A 29 16.32 -5.69 -2.90
C ASN A 29 16.89 -5.33 -4.27
N THR A 30 17.47 -6.32 -4.97
CA THR A 30 18.15 -6.10 -6.26
C THR A 30 17.20 -6.12 -7.46
N ASP A 31 15.93 -6.55 -7.28
CA ASP A 31 14.95 -6.59 -8.36
C ASP A 31 14.27 -5.23 -8.55
N ASP A 32 13.97 -4.54 -7.46
CA ASP A 32 13.23 -3.27 -7.47
C ASP A 32 13.98 -2.10 -6.82
N PHE A 33 15.22 -2.35 -6.35
CA PHE A 33 16.10 -1.37 -5.67
C PHE A 33 15.52 -0.74 -4.42
N THR A 34 14.61 -1.45 -3.73
CA THR A 34 14.11 -1.00 -2.42
C THR A 34 15.07 -1.38 -1.29
N LEU A 35 14.98 -0.61 -0.20
CA LEU A 35 15.70 -0.91 1.04
C LEU A 35 14.72 -1.52 2.04
N HIS A 36 15.20 -2.50 2.81
CA HIS A 36 14.46 -3.12 3.90
C HIS A 36 15.26 -3.02 5.19
N VAL A 37 14.62 -2.63 6.29
CA VAL A 37 15.20 -2.66 7.63
C VAL A 37 14.67 -3.87 8.36
N GLN A 38 15.58 -4.69 8.88
CA GLN A 38 15.25 -5.89 9.62
C GLN A 38 14.95 -5.56 11.09
N ASP A 39 13.97 -6.25 11.68
CA ASP A 39 13.56 -6.12 13.09
C ASP A 39 13.87 -7.37 13.94
N GLY A 40 14.52 -8.36 13.35
CA GLY A 40 14.85 -9.62 13.99
C GLY A 40 13.71 -10.64 14.06
N SER A 41 12.52 -10.31 13.54
CA SER A 41 11.33 -11.16 13.69
C SER A 41 10.48 -11.27 12.43
N THR A 42 10.38 -10.20 11.66
CA THR A 42 9.53 -10.14 10.46
C THR A 42 10.29 -10.64 9.23
N ALA A 43 9.82 -11.71 8.62
CA ALA A 43 10.36 -12.16 7.33
C ALA A 43 10.16 -11.08 6.27
N GLY A 44 11.22 -10.75 5.54
CA GLY A 44 11.25 -9.65 4.59
C GLY A 44 11.58 -8.29 5.19
N GLY A 45 11.54 -8.12 6.50
CA GLY A 45 11.77 -6.84 7.16
C GLY A 45 10.73 -5.79 6.78
N HIS A 46 11.05 -4.52 7.08
CA HIS A 46 10.20 -3.36 6.78
C HIS A 46 10.79 -2.55 5.63
N PRO A 47 10.08 -2.38 4.50
CA PRO A 47 10.58 -1.57 3.40
C PRO A 47 10.68 -0.09 3.81
N VAL A 48 11.81 0.54 3.46
CA VAL A 48 12.09 1.96 3.73
C VAL A 48 11.73 2.79 2.50
N GLY A 49 10.96 3.85 2.72
CA GLY A 49 10.65 4.81 1.66
C GLY A 49 9.60 4.33 0.66
N THR A 50 8.96 3.18 0.88
CA THR A 50 7.78 2.78 0.12
C THR A 50 6.52 3.51 0.60
N GLY A 51 6.68 4.78 0.92
CA GLY A 51 5.54 5.66 1.16
C GLY A 51 4.79 5.87 -0.14
N GLY A 52 4.01 4.86 -0.55
CA GLY A 52 3.05 5.03 -1.61
C GLY A 52 3.42 4.45 -2.98
N GLY A 53 3.92 3.23 -3.05
CA GLY A 53 3.81 2.48 -4.30
C GLY A 53 2.38 2.54 -4.82
N TYR A 54 2.19 2.64 -6.12
CA TYR A 54 0.86 2.52 -6.72
C TYR A 54 0.69 1.15 -7.37
N SER A 55 -0.54 0.68 -7.43
CA SER A 55 -0.92 -0.54 -8.14
C SER A 55 -2.00 -0.22 -9.17
N TYR A 56 -1.76 -0.62 -10.40
CA TYR A 56 -2.69 -0.45 -11.50
C TYR A 56 -3.64 -1.65 -11.57
N GLN A 57 -4.94 -1.40 -11.61
CA GLN A 57 -5.96 -2.43 -11.55
C GLN A 57 -7.04 -2.23 -12.62
N GLN A 58 -7.45 -3.31 -13.26
CA GLN A 58 -8.56 -3.34 -14.23
C GLN A 58 -9.68 -4.28 -13.74
N PRO A 59 -10.39 -3.92 -12.66
CA PRO A 59 -11.39 -4.80 -12.09
C PRO A 59 -12.67 -4.84 -12.92
N ALA A 60 -13.36 -5.96 -12.84
CA ALA A 60 -14.77 -6.07 -13.24
C ALA A 60 -15.67 -5.51 -12.13
N SER A 61 -16.93 -5.18 -12.48
CA SER A 61 -17.92 -4.76 -11.48
C SER A 61 -18.18 -5.86 -10.43
N GLY A 62 -18.28 -5.48 -9.17
CA GLY A 62 -18.47 -6.39 -8.04
C GLY A 62 -17.17 -7.01 -7.48
N THR A 63 -16.00 -6.67 -8.05
CA THR A 63 -14.72 -7.15 -7.56
C THR A 63 -14.41 -6.58 -6.16
N THR A 64 -13.70 -7.36 -5.35
CA THR A 64 -13.04 -6.90 -4.13
C THR A 64 -11.53 -6.87 -4.36
N LEU A 65 -10.91 -5.71 -4.18
CA LEU A 65 -9.46 -5.51 -4.19
C LEU A 65 -8.98 -5.40 -2.75
N THR A 66 -7.97 -6.19 -2.37
CA THR A 66 -7.32 -6.06 -1.07
C THR A 66 -5.97 -5.40 -1.27
N ALA A 67 -5.78 -4.23 -0.67
CA ALA A 67 -4.52 -3.51 -0.78
C ALA A 67 -3.43 -4.26 0.00
N PRO A 68 -2.25 -4.48 -0.59
CA PRO A 68 -1.10 -5.00 0.15
C PRO A 68 -0.64 -3.98 1.21
N ALA A 69 0.14 -4.44 2.18
CA ALA A 69 0.76 -3.58 3.17
C ALA A 69 1.54 -2.43 2.49
N TYR A 70 1.49 -1.25 3.08
CA TYR A 70 2.20 -0.04 2.62
C TYR A 70 1.82 0.48 1.22
N LEU A 71 0.81 -0.06 0.55
CA LEU A 71 0.35 0.51 -0.72
C LEU A 71 -0.16 1.94 -0.50
N GLY A 72 0.33 2.87 -1.32
CA GLY A 72 -0.08 4.28 -1.29
C GLY A 72 -1.26 4.58 -2.20
N ALA A 73 -1.35 3.95 -3.35
CA ALA A 73 -2.44 4.25 -4.29
C ALA A 73 -2.86 3.05 -5.15
N TYR A 74 -4.16 2.97 -5.44
CA TYR A 74 -4.70 2.25 -6.59
C TYR A 74 -5.04 3.22 -7.71
N VAL A 75 -4.61 2.87 -8.92
CA VAL A 75 -5.11 3.43 -10.17
C VAL A 75 -6.08 2.41 -10.76
N ILE A 76 -7.37 2.73 -10.75
CA ILE A 76 -8.44 1.84 -11.21
C ILE A 76 -8.81 2.25 -12.64
N ASP A 77 -8.52 1.38 -13.61
CA ASP A 77 -8.76 1.62 -15.03
C ASP A 77 -9.64 0.51 -15.62
N PRO A 78 -10.93 0.46 -15.27
CA PRO A 78 -11.83 -0.55 -15.79
C PRO A 78 -12.21 -0.25 -17.25
N ALA A 79 -12.60 -1.28 -18.00
CA ALA A 79 -13.03 -1.14 -19.40
C ALA A 79 -14.31 -0.30 -19.57
N ALA A 80 -15.12 -0.14 -18.50
CA ALA A 80 -16.36 0.63 -18.48
C ALA A 80 -16.72 1.04 -17.04
N THR A 81 -17.77 1.85 -16.90
CA THR A 81 -18.36 2.20 -15.60
C THR A 81 -18.60 0.95 -14.74
N LEU A 82 -18.14 1.00 -13.49
CA LEU A 82 -18.37 -0.05 -12.50
C LEU A 82 -19.65 0.25 -11.71
N ALA A 83 -20.57 -0.71 -11.68
CA ALA A 83 -21.76 -0.63 -10.82
C ALA A 83 -21.38 -0.75 -9.34
N ALA A 84 -20.35 -1.56 -9.03
CA ALA A 84 -19.85 -1.73 -7.66
C ALA A 84 -18.36 -2.07 -7.67
N LEU A 85 -17.63 -1.60 -6.66
CA LEU A 85 -16.25 -1.99 -6.34
C LEU A 85 -16.08 -1.96 -4.82
N THR A 86 -15.45 -3.00 -4.27
CA THR A 86 -15.02 -3.02 -2.88
C THR A 86 -13.51 -2.93 -2.82
N VAL A 87 -12.97 -2.10 -1.94
CA VAL A 87 -11.52 -2.00 -1.69
C VAL A 87 -11.28 -2.14 -0.19
N VAL A 88 -10.40 -3.05 0.18
CA VAL A 88 -9.90 -3.18 1.56
C VAL A 88 -8.62 -2.35 1.68
N ALA A 89 -8.60 -1.42 2.62
CA ALA A 89 -7.45 -0.55 2.87
C ALA A 89 -6.21 -1.35 3.31
N PRO A 90 -4.99 -0.80 3.14
CA PRO A 90 -3.76 -1.50 3.50
C PRO A 90 -3.74 -1.94 4.96
N PRO A 91 -3.34 -3.19 5.28
CA PRO A 91 -3.01 -3.59 6.63
C PRO A 91 -1.70 -2.91 7.08
N ASP A 92 -1.41 -2.98 8.38
CA ASP A 92 -0.13 -2.56 8.99
C ASP A 92 0.30 -1.11 8.61
N ALA A 93 -0.68 -0.22 8.53
CA ALA A 93 -0.44 1.16 8.12
C ALA A 93 0.37 1.94 9.18
N ASN A 94 1.32 2.75 8.71
CA ASN A 94 2.08 3.66 9.54
C ASN A 94 1.32 4.96 9.83
N ASP A 95 1.63 5.63 10.95
CA ASP A 95 1.04 6.92 11.26
C ASP A 95 1.29 7.93 10.14
N GLY A 96 0.22 8.62 9.71
CA GLY A 96 0.29 9.57 8.61
C GLY A 96 0.29 8.97 7.22
N GLN A 97 0.33 7.65 7.05
CA GLN A 97 0.25 7.00 5.73
C GLN A 97 -0.98 7.48 4.97
N VAL A 98 -0.81 7.74 3.69
CA VAL A 98 -1.90 8.09 2.77
C VAL A 98 -2.20 6.89 1.88
N PHE A 99 -3.47 6.59 1.70
CA PHE A 99 -3.97 5.62 0.73
C PHE A 99 -4.94 6.33 -0.21
N GLU A 100 -4.67 6.26 -1.51
CA GLU A 100 -5.41 6.98 -2.55
C GLU A 100 -6.07 6.00 -3.51
N LEU A 101 -7.21 6.40 -4.03
CA LEU A 101 -7.89 5.74 -5.15
C LEU A 101 -8.13 6.78 -6.23
N SER A 102 -7.71 6.49 -7.45
CA SER A 102 -8.09 7.23 -8.65
C SER A 102 -8.73 6.29 -9.65
N THR A 103 -9.63 6.80 -10.48
CA THR A 103 -10.33 5.98 -11.48
C THR A 103 -10.47 6.72 -12.79
N THR A 104 -10.33 6.00 -13.91
CA THR A 104 -10.56 6.53 -15.28
C THR A 104 -12.03 6.47 -15.67
N GLN A 105 -12.83 5.59 -15.06
CA GLN A 105 -14.25 5.42 -15.33
C GLN A 105 -15.06 5.64 -14.05
N ALA A 106 -16.33 5.95 -14.17
CA ALA A 106 -17.19 6.12 -13.01
C ALA A 106 -17.35 4.81 -12.21
N ILE A 107 -17.41 4.93 -10.88
CA ILE A 107 -17.75 3.86 -9.95
C ILE A 107 -18.99 4.30 -9.18
N THR A 108 -20.14 3.71 -9.47
CA THR A 108 -21.42 4.17 -8.93
C THR A 108 -21.67 3.73 -7.49
N ALA A 109 -21.03 2.65 -7.03
CA ALA A 109 -21.03 2.22 -5.65
C ALA A 109 -19.63 1.73 -5.26
N LEU A 110 -18.80 2.63 -4.73
CA LEU A 110 -17.52 2.30 -4.13
C LEU A 110 -17.69 2.08 -2.62
N SER A 111 -17.24 0.94 -2.13
CA SER A 111 -17.13 0.65 -0.71
C SER A 111 -15.66 0.47 -0.34
N VAL A 112 -15.15 1.32 0.54
CA VAL A 112 -13.80 1.14 1.11
C VAL A 112 -13.94 0.70 2.55
N SER A 113 -13.39 -0.45 2.88
CA SER A 113 -13.42 -1.04 4.22
C SER A 113 -12.01 -1.05 4.83
N PRO A 114 -11.90 -1.00 6.16
CA PRO A 114 -10.60 -1.15 6.82
C PRO A 114 -10.12 -2.60 6.75
N ALA A 115 -8.82 -2.81 6.88
CA ALA A 115 -8.25 -4.12 7.18
C ALA A 115 -8.62 -4.55 8.62
N ALA A 116 -8.40 -5.82 8.92
CA ALA A 116 -8.71 -6.37 10.25
C ALA A 116 -8.03 -5.56 11.37
N GLY A 117 -8.77 -5.26 12.43
CA GLY A 117 -8.28 -4.50 13.58
C GLY A 117 -8.19 -2.99 13.36
N GLN A 118 -8.52 -2.48 12.20
CA GLN A 118 -8.54 -1.04 11.88
C GLN A 118 -9.99 -0.51 11.82
N SER A 119 -10.12 0.81 11.81
CA SER A 119 -11.38 1.53 11.52
C SER A 119 -11.19 2.43 10.30
N LEU A 120 -12.31 2.77 9.62
CA LEU A 120 -12.28 3.67 8.47
C LEU A 120 -13.52 4.57 8.47
N ILE A 121 -13.32 5.85 8.27
CA ILE A 121 -14.38 6.87 8.22
C ILE A 121 -14.57 7.33 6.77
N GLY A 122 -15.81 7.31 6.29
CA GLY A 122 -16.16 7.78 4.97
C GLY A 122 -15.85 6.79 3.84
N GLY A 123 -16.11 5.49 4.08
CA GLY A 123 -15.77 4.42 3.14
C GLY A 123 -16.78 4.14 2.03
N ALA A 124 -18.01 4.66 2.14
CA ALA A 124 -19.02 4.48 1.09
C ALA A 124 -19.17 5.76 0.26
N LEU A 125 -19.00 5.65 -1.05
CA LEU A 125 -19.03 6.82 -1.95
C LEU A 125 -19.29 6.44 -3.41
N LEU A 126 -19.45 7.47 -4.21
CA LEU A 126 -19.46 7.43 -5.68
C LEU A 126 -18.22 8.16 -6.19
N LEU A 127 -17.53 7.62 -7.17
CA LEU A 127 -16.49 8.34 -7.92
C LEU A 127 -16.96 8.60 -9.34
N ALA A 128 -16.82 9.85 -9.79
CA ALA A 128 -16.97 10.20 -11.19
C ALA A 128 -15.80 9.65 -12.01
N ALA A 129 -15.94 9.58 -13.32
CA ALA A 129 -14.80 9.34 -14.21
C ALA A 129 -13.71 10.39 -13.96
N ASP A 130 -12.46 9.97 -14.04
CA ASP A 130 -11.26 10.77 -13.73
C ASP A 130 -11.25 11.35 -12.29
N GLY A 131 -12.06 10.75 -11.40
CA GLY A 131 -12.16 11.13 -10.00
C GLY A 131 -11.20 10.37 -9.10
N GLY A 132 -11.07 10.89 -7.88
CA GLY A 132 -10.24 10.25 -6.86
C GLY A 132 -10.68 10.59 -5.44
N VAL A 133 -10.15 9.84 -4.49
CA VAL A 133 -10.37 10.01 -3.06
C VAL A 133 -9.16 9.49 -2.29
N ALA A 134 -8.91 10.04 -1.11
CA ALA A 134 -7.80 9.62 -0.28
C ALA A 134 -8.20 9.48 1.19
N TRP A 135 -7.46 8.64 1.90
CA TRP A 135 -7.53 8.51 3.37
C TRP A 135 -6.14 8.69 3.97
N ARG A 136 -6.10 9.19 5.19
CA ARG A 136 -4.90 9.24 6.01
C ARG A 136 -5.08 8.39 7.25
N PHE A 137 -4.10 7.55 7.55
CA PHE A 137 -4.09 6.72 8.74
C PHE A 137 -3.58 7.49 9.96
N ARG A 138 -4.23 7.26 11.10
CA ARG A 138 -3.77 7.70 12.42
C ARG A 138 -3.56 6.49 13.32
N ALA A 139 -2.31 6.21 13.65
CA ALA A 139 -1.94 5.04 14.44
C ALA A 139 -2.50 5.10 15.89
N ALA A 140 -2.59 6.29 16.49
CA ALA A 140 -3.04 6.45 17.88
C ALA A 140 -4.44 5.88 18.16
N ASN A 141 -5.31 5.76 17.15
CA ASN A 141 -6.64 5.17 17.26
C ASN A 141 -6.93 4.16 16.15
N ASN A 142 -5.91 3.73 15.44
CA ASN A 142 -5.95 2.71 14.39
C ASN A 142 -7.03 2.99 13.32
N THR A 143 -7.14 4.25 12.86
CA THR A 143 -8.25 4.71 12.02
C THR A 143 -7.79 5.45 10.77
N TRP A 144 -8.39 5.09 9.64
CA TRP A 144 -8.31 5.81 8.39
C TRP A 144 -9.33 6.94 8.33
N TYR A 145 -8.89 8.15 8.10
CA TYR A 145 -9.72 9.35 7.94
C TYR A 145 -9.75 9.79 6.49
N ARG A 146 -10.94 9.88 5.93
CA ARG A 146 -11.12 10.41 4.57
C ARG A 146 -10.60 11.84 4.48
N ARG A 147 -9.89 12.12 3.39
CA ARG A 147 -9.48 13.45 2.96
C ARG A 147 -10.33 13.81 1.75
N PHE A 148 -11.12 14.86 1.86
CA PHE A 148 -12.06 15.38 0.84
C PHE A 148 -12.58 14.38 -0.20
#